data_44c75b9bd80f8613184b7bc2420ae34d
#
_entry.id   44c75b9bd80f8613184b7bc2420ae34d
#
_cell.length_a   1.000
_cell.length_b   1.000
_cell.length_c   1.000
_cell.angle_alpha   90.00
_cell.angle_beta   90.00
_cell.angle_gamma   90.00
#
_symmetry.space_group_name_H-M   'P 1'
#
loop_
_entity.id
_entity.type
_entity.pdbx_description
1 polymer ?
#
loop_
_entity_poly.entity_id
_entity_poly.type
_entity_poly.pdbx_seq_one_letter_code
_entity_poly.pdbx_strand_id
1 'polypeptide(L)'
;MKKNRLLWLCAVLMMVVGMGSCSSDDVNNDLWGTWSVVGYGNDQDFHTGDNIVNTTRLTFHQGGTFDGYIWPNEVNGTYDRKGDLFSFTRIMSTQLGGQDPDRRLIENHIRETKSYKILSGSELRLYYDAENYVKFVKVN
;
A
#
# COMPACT_ATOMS: atom_id res chain seq x y z
N MET A 1 1.91 -18.27 -64.12
CA MET A 1 0.81 -17.39 -63.77
C MET A 1 0.18 -17.61 -62.42
N LYS A 2 0.83 -18.36 -61.57
CA LYS A 2 0.31 -18.65 -60.24
C LYS A 2 1.29 -18.25 -59.15
N LYS A 3 2.18 -17.34 -59.43
CA LYS A 3 3.34 -17.07 -58.57
C LYS A 3 3.16 -15.93 -57.60
N ASN A 4 2.06 -15.22 -57.68
CA ASN A 4 1.92 -14.01 -56.90
C ASN A 4 1.01 -14.15 -55.66
N ARG A 5 0.57 -15.37 -55.39
CA ARG A 5 -0.31 -15.57 -54.24
C ARG A 5 0.43 -15.90 -52.96
N LEU A 6 1.72 -16.17 -53.07
CA LEU A 6 2.51 -16.53 -51.89
C LEU A 6 3.14 -15.33 -51.20
N LEU A 7 3.15 -14.20 -51.87
CA LEU A 7 3.74 -12.98 -51.29
C LEU A 7 2.76 -12.15 -50.47
N TRP A 8 1.50 -12.54 -50.49
CA TRP A 8 0.48 -11.82 -49.71
C TRP A 8 0.30 -12.37 -48.29
N LEU A 9 0.82 -13.51 -48.03
CA LEU A 9 0.65 -14.14 -46.72
C LEU A 9 1.71 -13.74 -45.70
N CYS A 10 2.75 -13.07 -46.13
CA CYS A 10 3.79 -12.60 -45.23
C CYS A 10 3.57 -11.19 -44.67
N ALA A 11 2.57 -10.50 -45.16
CA ALA A 11 2.35 -9.13 -44.72
C ALA A 11 1.36 -8.98 -43.56
N VAL A 12 0.75 -10.04 -43.13
CA VAL A 12 -0.27 -9.96 -42.05
C VAL A 12 0.24 -10.38 -40.68
N LEU A 13 1.49 -10.79 -40.60
CA LEU A 13 2.04 -11.29 -39.35
C LEU A 13 2.86 -10.28 -38.55
N MET A 14 2.76 -9.02 -38.85
CA MET A 14 3.55 -8.01 -38.16
C MET A 14 2.76 -6.98 -37.35
N MET A 15 1.61 -7.34 -36.89
CA MET A 15 0.82 -6.36 -36.13
C MET A 15 0.40 -6.81 -34.74
N VAL A 16 1.18 -7.58 -34.08
CA VAL A 16 0.88 -7.87 -32.68
C VAL A 16 2.13 -7.76 -31.84
N VAL A 17 2.81 -6.68 -31.98
CA VAL A 17 3.89 -6.38 -31.03
C VAL A 17 3.72 -4.94 -30.60
N GLY A 18 3.02 -4.72 -29.55
CA GLY A 18 2.91 -3.38 -29.05
C GLY A 18 1.88 -3.17 -27.95
N MET A 19 1.30 -4.22 -27.44
CA MET A 19 0.17 -4.05 -26.55
C MET A 19 0.41 -4.52 -25.12
N GLY A 20 1.59 -4.69 -24.71
CA GLY A 20 1.74 -5.42 -23.47
C GLY A 20 2.50 -4.77 -22.35
N SER A 21 2.97 -3.57 -22.50
CA SER A 21 4.01 -3.17 -21.56
C SER A 21 3.70 -1.97 -20.69
N CYS A 22 2.54 -1.36 -20.82
CA CYS A 22 2.33 -0.07 -20.16
C CYS A 22 1.52 -0.12 -18.89
N SER A 23 0.94 -1.23 -18.53
CA SER A 23 -0.03 -1.26 -17.44
C SER A 23 0.56 -1.52 -16.07
N SER A 24 1.78 -2.01 -16.01
CA SER A 24 2.40 -2.35 -14.72
C SER A 24 2.92 -1.15 -13.94
N ASP A 25 3.12 -0.05 -14.63
CA ASP A 25 3.60 1.19 -14.05
C ASP A 25 2.46 2.17 -13.78
N ASP A 26 1.23 1.78 -14.01
CA ASP A 26 0.09 2.51 -13.53
C ASP A 26 0.17 2.54 -12.02
N VAL A 27 0.84 3.53 -11.61
CA VAL A 27 1.00 3.90 -10.24
C VAL A 27 -0.39 4.00 -9.69
N ASN A 28 -0.74 3.07 -8.85
CA ASN A 28 -2.00 3.11 -8.16
C ASN A 28 -1.97 4.32 -7.23
N ASN A 29 -2.45 5.43 -7.72
CA ASN A 29 -2.53 6.69 -7.00
C ASN A 29 -3.44 6.61 -5.78
N ASP A 30 -4.19 5.53 -5.66
CA ASP A 30 -5.13 5.32 -4.57
C ASP A 30 -4.45 5.28 -3.20
N LEU A 31 -3.17 4.90 -3.15
CA LEU A 31 -2.41 4.92 -1.90
C LEU A 31 -2.08 6.34 -1.43
N TRP A 32 -1.87 7.28 -2.34
CA TRP A 32 -1.46 8.62 -1.97
C TRP A 32 -2.56 9.37 -1.24
N GLY A 33 -2.16 10.09 -0.22
CA GLY A 33 -3.05 10.83 0.66
C GLY A 33 -2.93 10.38 2.10
N THR A 34 -3.87 10.84 2.91
CA THR A 34 -3.84 10.64 4.36
C THR A 34 -4.80 9.53 4.77
N TRP A 35 -4.31 8.66 5.63
CA TRP A 35 -5.03 7.51 6.13
C TRP A 35 -5.02 7.49 7.66
N SER A 36 -6.14 7.21 8.27
CA SER A 36 -6.30 7.15 9.71
C SER A 36 -6.62 5.72 10.16
N VAL A 37 -5.95 5.26 11.21
CA VAL A 37 -6.14 3.91 11.74
C VAL A 37 -7.56 3.71 12.27
N VAL A 38 -8.08 2.51 12.03
CA VAL A 38 -9.36 2.03 12.59
C VAL A 38 -9.13 0.90 13.58
N GLY A 39 -8.17 0.03 13.31
CA GLY A 39 -7.90 -1.12 14.14
C GLY A 39 -6.86 -2.06 13.53
N TYR A 40 -6.67 -3.21 14.16
CA TYR A 40 -5.75 -4.23 13.68
C TYR A 40 -6.25 -5.64 14.04
N GLY A 41 -5.78 -6.62 13.30
CA GLY A 41 -6.16 -8.02 13.47
C GLY A 41 -6.42 -8.69 12.15
N ASN A 42 -7.40 -9.56 12.14
CA ASN A 42 -7.85 -10.29 10.95
C ASN A 42 -9.39 -10.29 10.85
N ASP A 43 -9.93 -10.92 9.82
CA ASP A 43 -11.36 -10.92 9.58
C ASP A 43 -12.19 -11.62 10.67
N GLN A 44 -11.56 -12.42 11.53
CA GLN A 44 -12.22 -13.17 12.60
C GLN A 44 -11.99 -12.56 13.97
N ASP A 45 -10.86 -11.91 14.18
CA ASP A 45 -10.49 -11.29 15.45
C ASP A 45 -9.87 -9.91 15.17
N PHE A 46 -10.67 -8.87 15.37
CA PHE A 46 -10.30 -7.51 15.03
C PHE A 46 -10.43 -6.59 16.24
N HIS A 47 -9.33 -5.91 16.56
CA HIS A 47 -9.23 -5.00 17.69
C HIS A 47 -9.43 -3.56 17.23
N THR A 48 -10.42 -2.90 17.81
CA THR A 48 -10.73 -1.49 17.58
C THR A 48 -11.23 -0.86 18.89
N GLY A 49 -11.26 0.43 18.96
CA GLY A 49 -11.73 1.16 20.14
C GLY A 49 -11.20 2.59 20.19
N ASP A 50 -11.66 3.35 21.17
CA ASP A 50 -11.32 4.76 21.32
C ASP A 50 -9.83 5.00 21.56
N ASN A 51 -9.13 4.02 22.11
CA ASN A 51 -7.69 4.05 22.32
C ASN A 51 -6.88 3.75 21.04
N ILE A 52 -7.55 3.32 19.98
CA ILE A 52 -6.94 2.93 18.69
C ILE A 52 -7.34 3.90 17.59
N VAL A 53 -8.63 4.12 17.43
CA VAL A 53 -9.18 4.94 16.33
C VAL A 53 -8.58 6.35 16.36
N ASN A 54 -8.13 6.80 15.21
CA ASN A 54 -7.50 8.12 15.00
C ASN A 54 -6.19 8.36 15.77
N THR A 55 -5.61 7.35 16.39
CA THR A 55 -4.33 7.51 17.11
C THR A 55 -3.12 7.45 16.19
N THR A 56 -3.30 6.92 14.99
CA THR A 56 -2.26 6.84 13.95
C THR A 56 -2.80 7.42 12.66
N ARG A 57 -2.05 8.33 12.07
CA ARG A 57 -2.29 8.85 10.72
C ARG A 57 -1.01 8.79 9.92
N LEU A 58 -1.12 8.30 8.70
CA LEU A 58 -0.02 8.23 7.76
C LEU A 58 -0.43 8.92 6.47
N THR A 59 0.44 9.78 5.95
CA THR A 59 0.27 10.41 4.65
C THR A 59 1.33 9.84 3.71
N PHE A 60 0.88 9.14 2.68
CA PHE A 60 1.75 8.61 1.63
C PHE A 60 1.85 9.60 0.49
N HIS A 61 3.09 9.90 0.09
CA HIS A 61 3.38 10.83 -0.99
C HIS A 61 3.84 10.10 -2.24
N GLN A 62 3.62 10.71 -3.37
CA GLN A 62 4.25 10.30 -4.61
C GLN A 62 5.77 10.35 -4.43
N GLY A 63 6.47 9.36 -4.95
CA GLY A 63 7.93 9.30 -4.84
C GLY A 63 8.45 8.43 -3.70
N GLY A 64 7.56 7.78 -2.94
CA GLY A 64 7.97 6.77 -1.96
C GLY A 64 8.30 7.32 -0.57
N THR A 65 7.82 8.49 -0.23
CA THR A 65 7.95 9.05 1.13
C THR A 65 6.62 9.03 1.86
N PHE A 66 6.69 9.02 3.17
CA PHE A 66 5.52 9.18 4.03
C PHE A 66 5.86 10.00 5.27
N ASP A 67 4.85 10.57 5.86
CA ASP A 67 4.91 11.20 7.16
C ASP A 67 3.59 10.99 7.92
N GLY A 68 3.58 11.33 9.18
CA GLY A 68 2.40 11.21 10.01
C GLY A 68 2.73 11.14 11.48
N TYR A 69 1.85 10.51 12.22
CA TYR A 69 2.06 10.26 13.64
C TYR A 69 1.48 8.91 14.06
N ILE A 70 2.12 8.34 15.06
CA ILE A 70 1.63 7.22 15.87
C ILE A 70 1.66 7.76 17.30
N TRP A 71 0.52 8.26 17.76
CA TRP A 71 0.45 9.04 18.98
C TRP A 71 1.21 8.41 20.16
N PRO A 72 2.06 9.14 20.88
CA PRO A 72 2.32 10.58 20.75
C PRO A 72 3.47 10.94 19.79
N ASN A 73 4.01 9.96 19.07
CA ASN A 73 5.19 10.16 18.23
C ASN A 73 4.86 10.64 16.83
N GLU A 74 5.69 11.53 16.31
CA GLU A 74 5.72 11.85 14.88
C GLU A 74 6.60 10.84 14.16
N VAL A 75 6.17 10.43 12.97
CA VAL A 75 6.89 9.46 12.13
C VAL A 75 7.06 10.00 10.72
N ASN A 76 8.16 9.63 10.09
CA ASN A 76 8.38 9.87 8.67
C ASN A 76 9.37 8.86 8.12
N GLY A 77 9.45 8.76 6.81
CA GLY A 77 10.39 7.84 6.18
C GLY A 77 10.07 7.57 4.73
N THR A 78 10.45 6.37 4.32
CA THR A 78 10.30 5.91 2.95
C THR A 78 9.64 4.54 2.90
N TYR A 79 8.99 4.25 1.78
CA TYR A 79 8.36 2.97 1.51
C TYR A 79 8.63 2.53 0.07
N ASP A 80 8.59 1.23 -0.15
CA ASP A 80 8.60 0.61 -1.47
C ASP A 80 7.33 -0.19 -1.68
N ARG A 81 6.86 -0.21 -2.92
CA ARG A 81 5.78 -1.09 -3.34
C ARG A 81 6.05 -1.67 -4.72
N LYS A 82 5.64 -2.92 -4.89
CA LYS A 82 5.72 -3.63 -6.16
C LYS A 82 4.56 -4.61 -6.25
N GLY A 83 3.56 -4.30 -7.10
CA GLY A 83 2.31 -5.05 -7.09
C GLY A 83 1.66 -4.95 -5.72
N ASP A 84 1.36 -6.10 -5.11
CA ASP A 84 0.79 -6.17 -3.76
C ASP A 84 1.82 -6.09 -2.64
N LEU A 85 3.09 -6.18 -2.98
CA LEU A 85 4.18 -6.10 -2.00
C LEU A 85 4.36 -4.66 -1.54
N PHE A 86 4.53 -4.51 -0.25
CA PHE A 86 4.75 -3.23 0.38
C PHE A 86 5.70 -3.39 1.56
N SER A 87 6.63 -2.47 1.70
CA SER A 87 7.49 -2.41 2.87
C SER A 87 7.87 -0.97 3.19
N PHE A 88 7.95 -0.67 4.48
CA PHE A 88 8.60 0.54 4.94
C PHE A 88 10.11 0.30 4.92
N THR A 89 10.83 1.03 4.09
CA THR A 89 12.28 0.89 3.96
C THR A 89 13.03 1.70 5.01
N ARG A 90 12.39 2.73 5.54
CA ARG A 90 12.91 3.54 6.63
C ARG A 90 11.76 4.15 7.41
N ILE A 91 11.80 4.04 8.73
CA ILE A 91 10.89 4.73 9.64
C ILE A 91 11.71 5.45 10.70
N MET A 92 11.59 6.75 10.74
CA MET A 92 12.09 7.60 11.81
C MET A 92 10.92 8.02 12.68
N SER A 93 11.12 7.97 13.97
CA SER A 93 10.10 8.31 14.96
C SER A 93 10.72 9.11 16.09
N THR A 94 9.98 10.07 16.59
CA THR A 94 10.30 10.71 17.89
C THR A 94 10.19 9.66 18.99
N GLN A 95 10.86 9.89 20.13
CA GLN A 95 10.91 8.97 21.26
C GLN A 95 10.21 9.58 22.47
N LEU A 96 8.93 9.91 22.29
CA LEU A 96 8.11 10.40 23.40
C LEU A 96 7.60 9.21 24.20
N GLY A 97 7.72 9.24 25.53
CA GLY A 97 7.23 8.18 26.39
C GLY A 97 5.71 8.16 26.55
N GLY A 98 5.18 7.14 27.25
CA GLY A 98 3.77 7.07 27.62
C GLY A 98 2.85 6.50 26.55
N GLN A 99 3.40 5.79 25.60
CA GLN A 99 2.61 5.13 24.55
C GLN A 99 1.80 3.97 25.14
N ASP A 100 0.51 3.92 24.81
CA ASP A 100 -0.39 2.85 25.14
C ASP A 100 0.06 1.51 24.52
N PRO A 101 -0.18 0.35 25.17
CA PRO A 101 0.20 -0.96 24.61
C PRO A 101 -0.36 -1.24 23.22
N ASP A 102 -1.60 -0.89 22.93
CA ASP A 102 -2.19 -1.10 21.60
C ASP A 102 -1.48 -0.25 20.54
N ARG A 103 -1.10 0.96 20.86
CA ARG A 103 -0.35 1.82 19.94
C ARG A 103 1.04 1.28 19.65
N ARG A 104 1.69 0.69 20.63
CA ARG A 104 2.97 0.00 20.43
C ARG A 104 2.82 -1.20 19.49
N LEU A 105 1.75 -1.96 19.65
CA LEU A 105 1.44 -3.07 18.75
C LEU A 105 1.20 -2.58 17.34
N ILE A 106 0.42 -1.52 17.16
CA ILE A 106 0.16 -0.91 15.86
C ILE A 106 1.47 -0.45 15.22
N GLU A 107 2.33 0.23 15.95
CA GLU A 107 3.64 0.65 15.45
C GLU A 107 4.49 -0.55 15.01
N ASN A 108 4.56 -1.60 15.82
CA ASN A 108 5.30 -2.80 15.48
C ASN A 108 4.74 -3.48 14.23
N HIS A 109 3.43 -3.59 14.13
CA HIS A 109 2.78 -4.18 12.95
C HIS A 109 3.01 -3.34 11.69
N ILE A 110 2.98 -2.02 11.79
CA ILE A 110 3.32 -1.13 10.68
C ILE A 110 4.76 -1.39 10.22
N ARG A 111 5.70 -1.49 11.13
CA ARG A 111 7.11 -1.78 10.80
C ARG A 111 7.30 -3.14 10.13
N GLU A 112 6.44 -4.08 10.40
CA GLU A 112 6.47 -5.45 9.86
C GLU A 112 5.66 -5.62 8.59
N THR A 113 5.09 -4.57 8.03
CA THR A 113 4.24 -4.63 6.82
C THR A 113 4.98 -5.26 5.66
N LYS A 114 4.33 -6.22 4.99
CA LYS A 114 4.86 -6.99 3.86
C LYS A 114 4.04 -6.85 2.59
N SER A 115 2.76 -6.58 2.73
CA SER A 115 1.84 -6.41 1.61
C SER A 115 0.74 -5.43 1.96
N TYR A 116 -0.02 -5.00 0.97
CA TYR A 116 -1.13 -4.09 1.18
C TYR A 116 -2.28 -4.39 0.23
N LYS A 117 -3.47 -3.94 0.63
CA LYS A 117 -4.66 -3.89 -0.23
C LYS A 117 -5.40 -2.59 0.00
N ILE A 118 -5.97 -2.05 -1.07
CA ILE A 118 -6.91 -0.94 -1.01
C ILE A 118 -8.26 -1.45 -1.47
N LEU A 119 -9.26 -1.30 -0.62
CA LEU A 119 -10.62 -1.74 -0.87
C LEU A 119 -11.53 -0.53 -1.09
N SER A 120 -12.26 -0.53 -2.19
CA SER A 120 -13.21 0.54 -2.54
C SER A 120 -12.61 1.95 -2.55
N GLY A 121 -11.29 2.09 -2.70
CA GLY A 121 -10.57 3.37 -2.69
C GLY A 121 -10.53 4.08 -1.33
N SER A 122 -11.17 3.56 -0.30
CA SER A 122 -11.32 4.23 0.99
C SER A 122 -10.83 3.43 2.20
N GLU A 123 -10.52 2.17 2.02
CA GLU A 123 -9.95 1.31 3.07
C GLU A 123 -8.58 0.83 2.65
N LEU A 124 -7.59 1.01 3.52
CA LEU A 124 -6.23 0.50 3.34
C LEU A 124 -5.96 -0.56 4.39
N ARG A 125 -5.47 -1.70 3.96
CA ARG A 125 -4.97 -2.75 4.83
C ARG A 125 -3.48 -2.93 4.62
N LEU A 126 -2.71 -2.75 5.67
CA LEU A 126 -1.29 -3.05 5.70
C LEU A 126 -1.10 -4.39 6.40
N TYR A 127 -0.76 -5.41 5.63
CA TYR A 127 -0.61 -6.79 6.13
C TYR A 127 0.78 -7.00 6.70
N TYR A 128 0.85 -7.44 7.94
CA TYR A 128 2.11 -7.81 8.58
C TYR A 128 2.37 -9.32 8.58
N ASP A 129 1.38 -10.12 8.21
CA ASP A 129 1.52 -11.52 7.84
C ASP A 129 0.45 -11.90 6.81
N ALA A 130 0.24 -13.20 6.54
CA ALA A 130 -0.69 -13.65 5.50
C ALA A 130 -2.16 -13.27 5.76
N GLU A 131 -2.55 -13.09 7.03
CA GLU A 131 -3.95 -12.90 7.41
C GLU A 131 -4.20 -11.62 8.20
N ASN A 132 -3.20 -11.13 8.92
CA ASN A 132 -3.37 -10.03 9.86
C ASN A 132 -2.91 -8.70 9.26
N TYR A 133 -3.65 -7.66 9.56
CA TYR A 133 -3.43 -6.33 8.99
C TYR A 133 -3.76 -5.22 9.98
N VAL A 134 -3.16 -4.08 9.74
CA VAL A 134 -3.61 -2.81 10.30
C VAL A 134 -4.54 -2.15 9.29
N LYS A 135 -5.73 -1.79 9.72
CA LYS A 135 -6.76 -1.18 8.88
C LYS A 135 -6.79 0.32 9.04
N PHE A 136 -6.81 0.99 7.91
CA PHE A 136 -6.94 2.45 7.81
C PHE A 136 -8.12 2.82 6.95
N VAL A 137 -8.65 4.01 7.19
CA VAL A 137 -9.63 4.66 6.31
C VAL A 137 -9.06 5.97 5.78
N LYS A 138 -9.43 6.31 4.56
CA LYS A 138 -8.98 7.54 3.94
C LYS A 138 -9.59 8.75 4.63
N VAL A 139 -8.75 9.75 4.88
CA VAL A 139 -9.15 11.03 5.44
C VAL A 139 -9.30 12.03 4.30
N ASN A 140 -10.44 12.68 4.22
CA ASN A 140 -10.72 13.71 3.21
C ASN A 140 -10.27 15.10 3.69
#